data_bf09a61510633b5d9bff4fc358c34a42
#
_entry.id   bf09a61510633b5d9bff4fc358c34a42
#
_cell.length_a   1.000
_cell.length_b   1.000
_cell.length_c   1.000
_cell.angle_alpha   90.00
_cell.angle_beta   90.00
_cell.angle_gamma   90.00
#
_symmetry.space_group_name_H-M   'P 1'
#
loop_
_entity.id
_entity.type
_entity.pdbx_description
1 polymer ?
#
loop_
_entity_poly.entity_id
_entity_poly.type
_entity_poly.pdbx_seq_one_letter_code
_entity_poly.pdbx_strand_id
1 'polypeptide(L)'
;MKLSIIIPCFNELNTVKQVIDDVIKLSPYENEIIVIDDFSTDGTRKILSEIEKVKLSKLILNEKNYGKGYCIKKGIKEASGDIIIIQDADLEYSPSDYKKIIDPIIRDRADVVYGSRFIGSAEKRVAFYWHMLGNKFLTTLSNMFTNLNLTDMECCYKAFKSNIIKEIDLKENRFGFEPEITAKISKKDIRIYEVGIKYYGRKYSEGKKITWRDGFAAIYCIIYYNLFSK
;
A
#
# COMPACT_ATOMS: atom_id res chain seq x y z
N MET A 1 -15.59 -11.26 9.95
CA MET A 1 -14.35 -10.46 9.87
C MET A 1 -14.48 -9.49 8.72
N LYS A 2 -14.36 -8.22 9.00
CA LYS A 2 -14.49 -7.13 8.05
C LYS A 2 -13.09 -6.65 7.60
N LEU A 3 -12.90 -6.50 6.28
CA LEU A 3 -11.66 -6.05 5.67
C LEU A 3 -11.84 -4.61 5.18
N SER A 4 -11.09 -3.66 5.73
CA SER A 4 -11.02 -2.29 5.19
C SER A 4 -9.94 -2.22 4.12
N ILE A 5 -10.33 -1.83 2.91
CA ILE A 5 -9.47 -1.70 1.75
C ILE A 5 -9.33 -0.22 1.44
N ILE A 6 -8.14 0.32 1.68
CA ILE A 6 -7.83 1.73 1.44
C ILE A 6 -7.23 1.86 0.04
N ILE A 7 -7.90 2.65 -0.81
CA ILE A 7 -7.49 2.89 -2.20
C ILE A 7 -7.13 4.38 -2.37
N PRO A 8 -5.84 4.76 -2.23
CA PRO A 8 -5.37 6.08 -2.61
C PRO A 8 -5.40 6.21 -4.14
N CYS A 9 -6.03 7.26 -4.64
CA CYS A 9 -6.25 7.45 -6.07
C CYS A 9 -5.82 8.85 -6.52
N PHE A 10 -5.04 8.95 -7.60
CA PHE A 10 -4.69 10.20 -8.25
C PHE A 10 -4.47 9.98 -9.74
N ASN A 11 -5.34 10.55 -10.59
CA ASN A 11 -5.28 10.43 -12.04
C ASN A 11 -5.16 8.96 -12.51
N GLU A 12 -6.19 8.18 -12.23
CA GLU A 12 -6.30 6.76 -12.58
C GLU A 12 -7.63 6.46 -13.31
N LEU A 13 -8.01 7.37 -14.24
CA LEU A 13 -9.24 7.28 -15.03
C LEU A 13 -9.46 5.91 -15.68
N ASN A 14 -8.39 5.32 -16.22
CA ASN A 14 -8.44 4.10 -17.00
C ASN A 14 -8.42 2.81 -16.15
N THR A 15 -8.10 2.91 -14.85
CA THR A 15 -7.80 1.73 -14.01
C THR A 15 -8.69 1.63 -12.78
N VAL A 16 -9.05 2.75 -12.16
CA VAL A 16 -9.72 2.77 -10.85
C VAL A 16 -11.02 1.97 -10.80
N LYS A 17 -11.85 2.06 -11.86
CA LYS A 17 -13.10 1.29 -11.93
C LYS A 17 -12.83 -0.21 -11.93
N GLN A 18 -11.89 -0.67 -12.75
CA GLN A 18 -11.53 -2.08 -12.82
C GLN A 18 -10.93 -2.57 -11.50
N VAL A 19 -10.07 -1.78 -10.83
CA VAL A 19 -9.53 -2.15 -9.50
C VAL A 19 -10.67 -2.37 -8.50
N ILE A 20 -11.66 -1.47 -8.45
CA ILE A 20 -12.81 -1.60 -7.54
C ILE A 20 -13.64 -2.85 -7.89
N ASP A 21 -13.88 -3.10 -9.16
CA ASP A 21 -14.61 -4.28 -9.63
C ASP A 21 -13.87 -5.58 -9.30
N ASP A 22 -12.53 -5.59 -9.46
CA ASP A 22 -11.69 -6.73 -9.10
C ASP A 22 -11.65 -6.96 -7.59
N VAL A 23 -11.61 -5.90 -6.77
CA VAL A 23 -11.73 -6.00 -5.31
C VAL A 23 -13.05 -6.68 -4.92
N ILE A 24 -14.17 -6.24 -5.46
CA ILE A 24 -15.48 -6.80 -5.16
C ILE A 24 -15.58 -8.26 -5.60
N LYS A 25 -15.05 -8.58 -6.77
CA LYS A 25 -15.14 -9.92 -7.40
C LYS A 25 -14.20 -10.93 -6.76
N LEU A 26 -12.98 -10.53 -6.41
CA LEU A 26 -11.89 -11.44 -6.05
C LEU A 26 -11.61 -11.53 -4.56
N SER A 27 -12.06 -10.54 -3.77
CA SER A 27 -11.91 -10.59 -2.32
C SER A 27 -12.91 -11.59 -1.72
N PRO A 28 -12.45 -12.56 -0.92
CA PRO A 28 -13.33 -13.52 -0.26
C PRO A 28 -13.89 -13.01 1.07
N TYR A 29 -13.73 -11.73 1.38
CA TYR A 29 -14.06 -11.14 2.68
C TYR A 29 -15.22 -10.16 2.60
N GLU A 30 -15.81 -9.80 3.75
CA GLU A 30 -16.72 -8.65 3.86
C GLU A 30 -15.89 -7.37 3.68
N ASN A 31 -16.06 -6.70 2.55
CA ASN A 31 -15.23 -5.57 2.16
C ASN A 31 -15.82 -4.23 2.63
N GLU A 32 -14.98 -3.41 3.22
CA GLU A 32 -15.19 -1.97 3.39
C GLU A 32 -14.24 -1.23 2.46
N ILE A 33 -14.74 -0.78 1.31
CA ILE A 33 -13.95 -0.11 0.29
C ILE A 33 -13.95 1.40 0.54
N ILE A 34 -12.78 1.95 0.88
CA ILE A 34 -12.57 3.37 1.16
C ILE A 34 -11.64 3.93 0.10
N VAL A 35 -12.18 4.79 -0.78
CA VAL A 35 -11.40 5.45 -1.83
C VAL A 35 -11.10 6.87 -1.42
N ILE A 36 -9.85 7.30 -1.54
CA ILE A 36 -9.41 8.67 -1.29
C ILE A 36 -8.83 9.24 -2.59
N ASP A 37 -9.59 10.11 -3.25
CA ASP A 37 -9.14 10.81 -4.43
C ASP A 37 -8.30 12.03 -4.04
N ASP A 38 -7.05 12.04 -4.47
CA ASP A 38 -6.07 13.08 -4.15
C ASP A 38 -6.05 14.22 -5.16
N PHE A 39 -7.23 14.77 -5.45
CA PHE A 39 -7.41 15.88 -6.40
C PHE A 39 -7.12 15.48 -7.85
N SER A 40 -7.70 14.39 -8.34
CA SER A 40 -7.60 13.99 -9.74
C SER A 40 -8.23 15.01 -10.70
N THR A 41 -7.60 15.20 -11.85
CA THR A 41 -7.99 16.19 -12.89
C THR A 41 -8.28 15.56 -14.24
N ASP A 42 -8.13 14.26 -14.38
CA ASP A 42 -8.28 13.49 -15.64
C ASP A 42 -9.68 12.91 -15.87
N GLY A 43 -10.65 13.18 -14.97
CA GLY A 43 -11.98 12.59 -14.99
C GLY A 43 -12.20 11.45 -14.00
N THR A 44 -11.17 11.00 -13.29
CA THR A 44 -11.26 9.97 -12.23
C THR A 44 -12.35 10.29 -11.20
N ARG A 45 -12.43 11.55 -10.73
CA ARG A 45 -13.45 12.00 -9.76
C ARG A 45 -14.87 11.75 -10.22
N LYS A 46 -15.14 12.01 -11.51
CA LYS A 46 -16.48 11.81 -12.09
C LYS A 46 -16.86 10.35 -12.01
N ILE A 47 -15.99 9.45 -12.45
CA ILE A 47 -16.24 8.00 -12.37
C ILE A 47 -16.44 7.53 -10.93
N LEU A 48 -15.60 8.00 -9.99
CA LEU A 48 -15.72 7.62 -8.58
C LEU A 48 -17.06 8.08 -7.99
N SER A 49 -17.53 9.29 -8.30
CA SER A 49 -18.82 9.79 -7.82
C SER A 49 -20.02 9.02 -8.42
N GLU A 50 -19.90 8.53 -9.66
CA GLU A 50 -20.92 7.70 -10.31
C GLU A 50 -21.08 6.33 -9.65
N ILE A 51 -19.97 5.72 -9.23
CA ILE A 51 -19.95 4.36 -8.65
C ILE A 51 -20.06 4.34 -7.12
N GLU A 52 -19.91 5.49 -6.44
CA GLU A 52 -19.84 5.61 -4.99
C GLU A 52 -20.99 4.89 -4.30
N LYS A 53 -22.23 5.25 -4.64
CA LYS A 53 -23.44 4.75 -3.97
C LYS A 53 -23.66 3.23 -4.11
N VAL A 54 -23.05 2.62 -5.10
CA VAL A 54 -23.29 1.21 -5.44
C VAL A 54 -22.14 0.30 -4.98
N LYS A 55 -20.91 0.82 -4.96
CA LYS A 55 -19.70 0.00 -4.82
C LYS A 55 -18.79 0.39 -3.67
N LEU A 56 -18.87 1.63 -3.19
CA LEU A 56 -17.95 2.12 -2.18
C LEU A 56 -18.63 2.21 -0.82
N SER A 57 -17.88 1.89 0.22
CA SER A 57 -18.30 2.18 1.60
C SER A 57 -18.09 3.64 1.94
N LYS A 58 -17.05 4.26 1.35
CA LYS A 58 -16.73 5.68 1.53
C LYS A 58 -15.91 6.22 0.36
N LEU A 59 -16.27 7.41 -0.11
CA LEU A 59 -15.48 8.22 -1.03
C LEU A 59 -15.06 9.52 -0.36
N ILE A 60 -13.77 9.84 -0.42
CA ILE A 60 -13.21 11.07 0.12
C ILE A 60 -12.51 11.82 -1.00
N LEU A 61 -12.95 13.05 -1.27
CA LEU A 61 -12.37 13.92 -2.29
C LEU A 61 -11.51 14.99 -1.63
N ASN A 62 -10.21 14.96 -1.87
CA ASN A 62 -9.29 15.99 -1.37
C ASN A 62 -9.43 17.30 -2.18
N GLU A 63 -9.20 18.44 -1.52
CA GLU A 63 -9.27 19.78 -2.12
C GLU A 63 -8.01 20.15 -2.92
N LYS A 64 -6.89 19.46 -2.68
CA LYS A 64 -5.63 19.57 -3.43
C LYS A 64 -4.86 18.24 -3.33
N ASN A 65 -3.81 18.09 -4.15
CA ASN A 65 -2.93 16.92 -4.06
C ASN A 65 -2.04 17.02 -2.82
N TYR A 66 -2.27 16.10 -1.88
CA TYR A 66 -1.51 15.99 -0.63
C TYR A 66 -0.47 14.85 -0.67
N GLY A 67 -0.65 13.86 -1.57
CA GLY A 67 0.20 12.70 -1.75
C GLY A 67 -0.37 11.40 -1.17
N LYS A 68 0.21 10.27 -1.62
CA LYS A 68 -0.25 8.90 -1.31
C LYS A 68 -0.31 8.63 0.20
N GLY A 69 0.76 8.97 0.93
CA GLY A 69 0.81 8.73 2.38
C GLY A 69 -0.27 9.49 3.14
N TYR A 70 -0.60 10.72 2.72
CA TYR A 70 -1.73 11.47 3.29
C TYR A 70 -3.06 10.74 3.08
N CYS A 71 -3.31 10.24 1.87
CA CYS A 71 -4.52 9.49 1.56
C CYS A 71 -4.63 8.21 2.39
N ILE A 72 -3.52 7.50 2.55
CA ILE A 72 -3.47 6.28 3.38
C ILE A 72 -3.79 6.62 4.84
N LYS A 73 -3.18 7.66 5.41
CA LYS A 73 -3.47 8.11 6.80
C LYS A 73 -4.94 8.44 7.00
N LYS A 74 -5.53 9.15 6.02
CA LYS A 74 -6.95 9.51 6.05
C LYS A 74 -7.83 8.26 5.97
N GLY A 75 -7.49 7.31 5.10
CA GLY A 75 -8.17 6.03 4.99
C GLY A 75 -8.08 5.18 6.25
N ILE A 76 -6.92 5.08 6.89
CA ILE A 76 -6.71 4.35 8.16
C ILE A 76 -7.63 4.92 9.26
N LYS A 77 -7.76 6.24 9.34
CA LYS A 77 -8.62 6.91 10.34
C LYS A 77 -10.09 6.57 10.13
N GLU A 78 -10.52 6.45 8.88
CA GLU A 78 -11.91 6.17 8.50
C GLU A 78 -12.27 4.67 8.51
N ALA A 79 -11.28 3.80 8.45
CA ALA A 79 -11.48 2.35 8.41
C ALA A 79 -12.11 1.82 9.70
N SER A 80 -13.08 0.91 9.57
CA SER A 80 -13.78 0.27 10.71
C SER A 80 -13.60 -1.26 10.75
N GLY A 81 -12.89 -1.83 9.78
CA GLY A 81 -12.66 -3.27 9.71
C GLY A 81 -11.63 -3.78 10.71
N ASP A 82 -11.62 -5.10 10.91
CA ASP A 82 -10.69 -5.81 11.79
C ASP A 82 -9.26 -5.79 11.24
N ILE A 83 -9.16 -5.85 9.90
CA ILE A 83 -7.90 -5.82 9.15
C ILE A 83 -7.97 -4.66 8.15
N ILE A 84 -6.85 -3.97 7.97
CA ILE A 84 -6.68 -2.91 6.98
C ILE A 84 -5.64 -3.35 5.95
N ILE A 85 -5.99 -3.27 4.66
CA ILE A 85 -5.07 -3.48 3.53
C ILE A 85 -5.03 -2.23 2.64
N ILE A 86 -3.85 -1.94 2.08
CA ILE A 86 -3.65 -0.86 1.13
C ILE A 86 -3.66 -1.46 -0.28
N GLN A 87 -4.49 -0.92 -1.17
CA GLN A 87 -4.64 -1.30 -2.57
C GLN A 87 -4.34 -0.10 -3.47
N ASP A 88 -3.33 -0.19 -4.33
CA ASP A 88 -3.10 0.84 -5.34
C ASP A 88 -4.18 0.80 -6.43
N ALA A 89 -4.53 1.98 -6.97
CA ALA A 89 -5.59 2.15 -7.97
C ALA A 89 -5.14 1.84 -9.41
N ASP A 90 -3.97 1.24 -9.61
CA ASP A 90 -3.25 1.21 -10.88
C ASP A 90 -3.11 -0.16 -11.56
N LEU A 91 -3.78 -1.19 -11.05
CA LEU A 91 -3.74 -2.58 -11.53
C LEU A 91 -2.37 -3.28 -11.42
N GLU A 92 -1.35 -2.66 -10.78
CA GLU A 92 -0.06 -3.34 -10.59
C GLU A 92 -0.14 -4.52 -9.63
N TYR A 93 -1.10 -4.49 -8.69
CA TYR A 93 -1.37 -5.55 -7.71
C TYR A 93 -2.76 -6.14 -7.89
N SER A 94 -2.88 -7.45 -7.71
CA SER A 94 -4.16 -8.16 -7.88
C SER A 94 -4.82 -8.50 -6.55
N PRO A 95 -6.11 -8.18 -6.36
CA PRO A 95 -6.88 -8.60 -5.19
C PRO A 95 -6.98 -10.13 -5.02
N SER A 96 -6.65 -10.92 -6.05
CA SER A 96 -6.55 -12.38 -5.93
C SER A 96 -5.51 -12.85 -4.91
N ASP A 97 -4.55 -11.99 -4.55
CA ASP A 97 -3.53 -12.28 -3.54
C ASP A 97 -3.95 -11.90 -2.11
N TYR A 98 -5.13 -11.30 -1.91
CA TYR A 98 -5.62 -10.92 -0.56
C TYR A 98 -5.58 -12.11 0.40
N LYS A 99 -6.02 -13.28 -0.04
CA LYS A 99 -6.00 -14.47 0.80
C LYS A 99 -4.61 -14.80 1.32
N LYS A 100 -3.57 -14.69 0.49
CA LYS A 100 -2.19 -14.96 0.91
C LYS A 100 -1.69 -13.96 1.97
N ILE A 101 -2.08 -12.70 1.81
CA ILE A 101 -1.63 -11.61 2.69
C ILE A 101 -2.42 -11.64 4.02
N ILE A 102 -3.70 -11.99 3.98
CA ILE A 102 -4.61 -11.88 5.13
C ILE A 102 -4.67 -13.16 5.95
N ASP A 103 -4.57 -14.35 5.34
CA ASP A 103 -4.61 -15.64 6.04
C ASP A 103 -3.63 -15.74 7.25
N PRO A 104 -2.38 -15.24 7.19
CA PRO A 104 -1.49 -15.28 8.36
C PRO A 104 -2.03 -14.47 9.55
N ILE A 105 -2.74 -13.37 9.28
CA ILE A 105 -3.37 -12.55 10.34
C ILE A 105 -4.59 -13.28 10.90
N ILE A 106 -5.44 -13.84 10.04
CA ILE A 106 -6.65 -14.58 10.46
C ILE A 106 -6.28 -15.77 11.34
N ARG A 107 -5.19 -16.48 10.99
CA ARG A 107 -4.70 -17.63 11.77
C ARG A 107 -3.92 -17.24 13.03
N ASP A 108 -3.93 -15.96 13.37
CA ASP A 108 -3.18 -15.38 14.48
C ASP A 108 -1.68 -15.73 14.49
N ARG A 109 -1.08 -15.86 13.32
CA ARG A 109 0.38 -16.07 13.16
C ARG A 109 1.11 -14.74 12.97
N ALA A 110 0.45 -13.76 12.34
CA ALA A 110 1.01 -12.44 12.04
C ALA A 110 0.11 -11.32 12.55
N ASP A 111 0.71 -10.19 12.83
CA ASP A 111 0.06 -8.95 13.17
C ASP A 111 0.12 -7.95 11.99
N VAL A 112 1.19 -8.06 11.20
CA VAL A 112 1.43 -7.33 9.95
C VAL A 112 1.95 -8.28 8.88
N VAL A 113 1.46 -8.15 7.65
CA VAL A 113 1.95 -8.94 6.51
C VAL A 113 2.32 -8.02 5.36
N TYR A 114 3.54 -8.18 4.86
CA TYR A 114 4.06 -7.54 3.66
C TYR A 114 3.88 -8.44 2.45
N GLY A 115 3.45 -7.88 1.33
CA GLY A 115 3.62 -8.51 0.03
C GLY A 115 5.04 -8.30 -0.48
N SER A 116 5.60 -9.27 -1.19
CA SER A 116 6.87 -9.11 -1.87
C SER A 116 6.77 -9.47 -3.35
N ARG A 117 7.30 -8.60 -4.19
CA ARG A 117 7.46 -8.80 -5.63
C ARG A 117 8.63 -9.71 -5.97
N PHE A 118 9.46 -10.06 -4.98
CA PHE A 118 10.72 -10.77 -5.17
C PHE A 118 10.73 -12.20 -4.57
N ILE A 119 9.79 -12.52 -3.69
CA ILE A 119 9.65 -13.87 -3.11
C ILE A 119 8.74 -14.75 -3.96
N GLY A 120 9.12 -16.01 -4.08
CA GLY A 120 8.28 -17.11 -4.55
C GLY A 120 8.10 -17.20 -6.05
N SER A 121 7.17 -18.09 -6.45
CA SER A 121 6.85 -18.47 -7.83
C SER A 121 5.64 -17.74 -8.41
N ALA A 122 5.16 -16.66 -7.79
CA ALA A 122 4.04 -15.88 -8.32
C ALA A 122 4.44 -15.22 -9.64
N GLU A 123 3.50 -15.20 -10.59
CA GLU A 123 3.74 -14.56 -11.89
C GLU A 123 3.98 -13.06 -11.67
N LYS A 124 4.97 -12.53 -12.37
CA LYS A 124 5.30 -11.11 -12.35
C LYS A 124 5.78 -10.65 -13.72
N ARG A 125 5.39 -9.45 -14.10
CA ARG A 125 6.00 -8.80 -15.26
C ARG A 125 7.47 -8.50 -14.95
N VAL A 126 8.38 -8.84 -15.85
CA VAL A 126 9.80 -8.53 -15.70
C VAL A 126 9.99 -7.02 -15.61
N ALA A 127 10.45 -6.55 -14.46
CA ALA A 127 10.66 -5.13 -14.19
C ALA A 127 11.99 -4.63 -14.76
N PHE A 128 12.17 -3.31 -14.79
CA PHE A 128 13.46 -2.71 -15.17
C PHE A 128 14.54 -3.08 -14.15
N TYR A 129 15.69 -3.50 -14.64
CA TYR A 129 16.83 -3.91 -13.82
C TYR A 129 17.24 -2.85 -12.77
N TRP A 130 17.38 -1.59 -13.20
CA TRP A 130 17.79 -0.50 -12.30
C TRP A 130 16.75 -0.18 -11.22
N HIS A 131 15.46 -0.33 -11.51
CA HIS A 131 14.41 -0.19 -10.50
C HIS A 131 14.47 -1.31 -9.47
N MET A 132 14.74 -2.54 -9.91
CA MET A 132 14.93 -3.66 -9.00
C MET A 132 16.15 -3.43 -8.11
N LEU A 133 17.27 -2.97 -8.68
CA LEU A 133 18.49 -2.70 -7.92
C LEU A 133 18.29 -1.59 -6.90
N GLY A 134 17.63 -0.49 -7.30
CA GLY A 134 17.28 0.60 -6.38
C GLY A 134 16.40 0.15 -5.24
N ASN A 135 15.36 -0.65 -5.54
CA ASN A 135 14.48 -1.22 -4.51
C ASN A 135 15.24 -2.14 -3.53
N LYS A 136 16.10 -3.03 -4.06
CA LYS A 136 16.95 -3.89 -3.22
C LYS A 136 17.89 -3.08 -2.32
N PHE A 137 18.47 -2.00 -2.84
CA PHE A 137 19.31 -1.11 -2.04
C PHE A 137 18.52 -0.47 -0.89
N LEU A 138 17.36 0.12 -1.17
CA LEU A 138 16.50 0.73 -0.15
C LEU A 138 16.03 -0.29 0.88
N THR A 139 15.62 -1.48 0.43
CA THR A 139 15.20 -2.58 1.34
C THR A 139 16.37 -3.03 2.22
N THR A 140 17.57 -3.21 1.65
CA THR A 140 18.76 -3.59 2.43
C THR A 140 19.11 -2.53 3.46
N LEU A 141 19.09 -1.25 3.06
CA LEU A 141 19.34 -0.14 3.98
C LEU A 141 18.31 -0.13 5.12
N SER A 142 17.03 -0.28 4.80
CA SER A 142 15.97 -0.38 5.81
C SER A 142 16.19 -1.55 6.76
N ASN A 143 16.50 -2.73 6.24
CA ASN A 143 16.77 -3.93 7.04
C ASN A 143 17.95 -3.74 8.03
N MET A 144 19.01 -3.03 7.60
CA MET A 144 20.16 -2.73 8.49
C MET A 144 19.75 -1.88 9.69
N PHE A 145 18.83 -0.92 9.52
CA PHE A 145 18.38 -0.05 10.60
C PHE A 145 17.27 -0.66 11.45
N THR A 146 16.40 -1.49 10.86
CA THR A 146 15.24 -2.07 11.55
C THR A 146 15.52 -3.44 12.17
N ASN A 147 16.64 -4.08 11.80
CA ASN A 147 16.95 -5.48 12.10
C ASN A 147 15.87 -6.46 11.59
N LEU A 148 15.17 -6.08 10.51
CA LEU A 148 14.24 -6.96 9.79
C LEU A 148 14.95 -7.68 8.63
N ASN A 149 14.33 -8.72 8.11
CA ASN A 149 14.80 -9.48 6.95
C ASN A 149 13.76 -9.46 5.83
N LEU A 150 13.31 -8.26 5.44
CA LEU A 150 12.38 -8.09 4.33
C LEU A 150 13.09 -8.22 2.99
N THR A 151 12.38 -8.68 1.98
CA THR A 151 12.86 -8.71 0.59
C THR A 151 12.34 -7.55 -0.25
N ASP A 152 11.23 -6.89 0.19
CA ASP A 152 10.57 -5.81 -0.55
C ASP A 152 9.87 -4.80 0.37
N MET A 153 10.64 -3.93 1.03
CA MET A 153 10.12 -2.89 1.91
C MET A 153 9.19 -1.90 1.18
N GLU A 154 9.48 -1.58 -0.08
CA GLU A 154 8.76 -0.62 -0.91
C GLU A 154 7.44 -1.18 -1.51
N CYS A 155 7.08 -2.43 -1.24
CA CYS A 155 5.83 -2.99 -1.72
C CYS A 155 4.64 -2.30 -1.07
N CYS A 156 3.67 -1.82 -1.86
CA CYS A 156 2.46 -1.20 -1.34
C CYS A 156 1.54 -2.21 -0.64
N TYR A 157 1.48 -3.45 -1.11
CA TYR A 157 0.64 -4.48 -0.50
C TYR A 157 1.12 -4.81 0.91
N LYS A 158 0.48 -4.16 1.88
CA LYS A 158 0.67 -4.39 3.30
C LYS A 158 -0.69 -4.54 3.96
N ALA A 159 -0.85 -5.57 4.79
CA ALA A 159 -2.02 -5.74 5.62
C ALA A 159 -1.64 -5.67 7.10
N PHE A 160 -2.52 -5.09 7.88
CA PHE A 160 -2.30 -4.80 9.29
C PHE A 160 -3.53 -5.21 10.11
N LYS A 161 -3.35 -5.73 11.32
CA LYS A 161 -4.40 -5.66 12.33
C LYS A 161 -4.77 -4.20 12.57
N SER A 162 -6.06 -3.89 12.57
CA SER A 162 -6.56 -2.50 12.63
C SER A 162 -6.07 -1.74 13.87
N ASN A 163 -6.05 -2.40 15.04
CA ASN A 163 -5.57 -1.81 16.28
C ASN A 163 -4.09 -1.39 16.20
N ILE A 164 -3.25 -2.16 15.50
CA ILE A 164 -1.81 -1.87 15.39
C ILE A 164 -1.56 -0.63 14.53
N ILE A 165 -2.12 -0.60 13.30
CA ILE A 165 -1.85 0.49 12.39
C ILE A 165 -2.45 1.82 12.85
N LYS A 166 -3.57 1.79 13.57
CA LYS A 166 -4.24 2.98 14.12
C LYS A 166 -3.47 3.65 15.26
N GLU A 167 -2.62 2.91 15.97
CA GLU A 167 -1.75 3.45 17.01
C GLU A 167 -0.49 4.12 16.46
N ILE A 168 -0.19 3.93 15.17
CA ILE A 168 1.03 4.47 14.57
C ILE A 168 0.78 5.90 14.08
N ASP A 169 1.48 6.86 14.67
CA ASP A 169 1.42 8.27 14.26
C ASP A 169 2.27 8.50 13.00
N LEU A 170 1.67 8.29 11.82
CA LEU A 170 2.29 8.47 10.52
C LEU A 170 2.39 9.96 10.15
N LYS A 171 3.56 10.40 9.68
CA LYS A 171 3.84 11.80 9.31
C LYS A 171 3.94 12.01 7.81
N GLU A 172 4.55 11.05 7.10
CA GLU A 172 4.82 11.19 5.67
C GLU A 172 3.53 11.32 4.84
N ASN A 173 3.57 12.25 3.89
CA ASN A 173 2.42 12.52 3.03
C ASN A 173 2.57 11.90 1.63
N ARG A 174 3.80 11.62 1.19
CA ARG A 174 4.09 11.09 -0.14
C ARG A 174 4.61 9.65 -0.06
N PHE A 175 5.60 9.30 -0.86
CA PHE A 175 6.20 7.96 -0.94
C PHE A 175 7.14 7.60 0.22
N GLY A 176 7.38 8.50 1.16
CA GLY A 176 8.06 8.19 2.43
C GLY A 176 7.24 7.33 3.39
N PHE A 177 5.98 7.04 3.06
CA PHE A 177 5.10 6.20 3.89
C PHE A 177 5.67 4.80 4.10
N GLU A 178 6.17 4.13 3.05
CA GLU A 178 6.67 2.77 3.13
C GLU A 178 7.88 2.64 4.07
N PRO A 179 8.94 3.46 3.97
CA PRO A 179 10.04 3.42 4.94
C PRO A 179 9.63 3.91 6.34
N GLU A 180 8.75 4.91 6.46
CA GLU A 180 8.26 5.37 7.77
C GLU A 180 7.53 4.27 8.52
N ILE A 181 6.52 3.63 7.88
CA ILE A 181 5.73 2.59 8.54
C ILE A 181 6.63 1.40 8.93
N THR A 182 7.59 1.02 8.07
CA THR A 182 8.51 -0.07 8.35
C THR A 182 9.39 0.22 9.57
N ALA A 183 9.95 1.44 9.66
CA ALA A 183 10.75 1.86 10.80
C ALA A 183 9.93 1.89 12.10
N LYS A 184 8.67 2.31 12.06
CA LYS A 184 7.81 2.42 13.25
C LYS A 184 7.29 1.07 13.73
N ILE A 185 6.92 0.17 12.84
CA ILE A 185 6.47 -1.17 13.22
C ILE A 185 7.61 -2.04 13.72
N SER A 186 8.84 -1.86 13.22
CA SER A 186 10.00 -2.62 13.69
C SER A 186 10.38 -2.35 15.16
N LYS A 187 9.89 -1.24 15.73
CA LYS A 187 10.09 -0.87 17.14
C LYS A 187 9.02 -1.45 18.07
N LYS A 188 8.01 -2.12 17.52
CA LYS A 188 6.93 -2.73 18.30
C LYS A 188 7.19 -4.22 18.47
N ASP A 189 6.75 -4.80 19.56
CA ASP A 189 6.75 -6.26 19.78
C ASP A 189 5.56 -6.88 19.04
N ILE A 190 5.73 -7.09 17.72
CA ILE A 190 4.72 -7.61 16.81
C ILE A 190 5.32 -8.62 15.83
N ARG A 191 4.46 -9.50 15.33
CA ARG A 191 4.83 -10.56 14.38
C ARG A 191 4.66 -10.06 12.95
N ILE A 192 5.75 -9.84 12.24
CA ILE A 192 5.79 -9.39 10.85
C ILE A 192 6.06 -10.59 9.95
N TYR A 193 5.23 -10.78 8.94
CA TYR A 193 5.38 -11.83 7.91
C TYR A 193 5.53 -11.19 6.54
N GLU A 194 6.14 -11.92 5.61
CA GLU A 194 6.26 -11.53 4.22
C GLU A 194 5.81 -12.67 3.30
N VAL A 195 5.02 -12.36 2.26
CA VAL A 195 4.48 -13.36 1.32
C VAL A 195 4.67 -12.92 -0.13
N GLY A 196 4.95 -13.86 -1.02
CA GLY A 196 5.09 -13.58 -2.45
C GLY A 196 3.75 -13.24 -3.12
N ILE A 197 3.72 -12.17 -3.89
CA ILE A 197 2.54 -11.68 -4.60
C ILE A 197 2.78 -11.55 -6.09
N LYS A 198 1.69 -11.50 -6.88
CA LYS A 198 1.71 -11.16 -8.30
C LYS A 198 2.02 -9.67 -8.48
N TYR A 199 2.75 -9.35 -9.56
CA TYR A 199 3.08 -7.98 -9.87
C TYR A 199 3.10 -7.69 -11.37
N TYR A 200 2.30 -6.74 -11.79
CA TYR A 200 2.13 -6.34 -13.20
C TYR A 200 2.64 -4.91 -13.45
N GLY A 201 3.91 -4.67 -13.10
CA GLY A 201 4.52 -3.34 -13.10
C GLY A 201 4.34 -2.57 -14.41
N ARG A 202 3.95 -1.29 -14.32
CA ARG A 202 3.74 -0.37 -15.43
C ARG A 202 5.06 0.19 -15.95
N LYS A 203 5.10 0.50 -17.26
CA LYS A 203 6.14 1.33 -17.87
C LYS A 203 5.84 2.82 -17.62
N TYR A 204 6.81 3.69 -17.86
CA TYR A 204 6.61 5.15 -17.79
C TYR A 204 5.54 5.63 -18.77
N SER A 205 5.49 5.05 -19.99
CA SER A 205 4.44 5.30 -20.98
C SER A 205 3.05 4.85 -20.53
N GLU A 206 2.96 4.00 -19.51
CA GLU A 206 1.72 3.49 -18.92
C GLU A 206 1.36 4.22 -17.60
N GLY A 207 2.00 5.38 -17.33
CA GLY A 207 1.67 6.26 -16.20
C GLY A 207 2.40 5.98 -14.88
N LYS A 208 3.58 5.36 -14.92
CA LYS A 208 4.41 5.18 -13.71
C LYS A 208 4.82 6.54 -13.13
N LYS A 209 4.53 6.78 -11.85
CA LYS A 209 4.65 8.10 -11.18
C LYS A 209 5.94 8.26 -10.35
N ILE A 210 6.56 7.16 -9.94
CA ILE A 210 7.77 7.17 -9.08
C ILE A 210 8.98 7.66 -9.86
N THR A 211 9.76 8.58 -9.26
CA THR A 211 10.96 9.19 -9.83
C THR A 211 12.20 8.92 -8.96
N TRP A 212 13.40 9.22 -9.47
CA TRP A 212 14.64 9.10 -8.71
C TRP A 212 14.66 9.97 -7.43
N ARG A 213 13.92 11.10 -7.42
CA ARG A 213 13.78 11.99 -6.25
C ARG A 213 13.09 11.28 -5.08
N ASP A 214 12.15 10.39 -5.37
CA ASP A 214 11.45 9.60 -4.36
C ASP A 214 12.40 8.60 -3.69
N GLY A 215 13.40 8.10 -4.43
CA GLY A 215 14.46 7.26 -3.88
C GLY A 215 15.33 7.99 -2.83
N PHE A 216 15.71 9.25 -3.09
CA PHE A 216 16.44 10.05 -2.07
C PHE A 216 15.56 10.37 -0.88
N ALA A 217 14.28 10.68 -1.08
CA ALA A 217 13.34 10.88 0.00
C ALA A 217 13.20 9.61 0.87
N ALA A 218 13.15 8.43 0.24
CA ALA A 218 13.11 7.15 0.96
C ALA A 218 14.37 6.93 1.83
N ILE A 219 15.58 7.23 1.32
CA ILE A 219 16.82 7.15 2.11
C ILE A 219 16.74 8.06 3.34
N TYR A 220 16.31 9.31 3.14
CA TYR A 220 16.11 10.25 4.25
C TYR A 220 15.12 9.70 5.27
N CYS A 221 13.96 9.19 4.84
CA CYS A 221 12.94 8.63 5.73
C CYS A 221 13.46 7.40 6.49
N ILE A 222 14.21 6.49 5.82
CA ILE A 222 14.82 5.32 6.48
C ILE A 222 15.72 5.80 7.63
N ILE A 223 16.63 6.72 7.38
CA ILE A 223 17.56 7.20 8.39
C ILE A 223 16.82 7.95 9.51
N TYR A 224 15.96 8.90 9.13
CA TYR A 224 15.27 9.78 10.07
C TYR A 224 14.36 9.00 11.03
N TYR A 225 13.49 8.13 10.51
CA TYR A 225 12.52 7.42 11.33
C TYR A 225 13.12 6.29 12.18
N ASN A 226 14.28 5.77 11.80
CA ASN A 226 14.97 4.79 12.63
C ASN A 226 15.77 5.44 13.75
N LEU A 227 16.45 6.56 13.50
CA LEU A 227 17.37 7.17 14.47
C LEU A 227 16.74 8.27 15.33
N PHE A 228 15.79 9.05 14.77
CA PHE A 228 15.31 10.28 15.41
C PHE A 228 13.80 10.27 15.74
N SER A 229 13.04 9.32 15.24
CA SER A 229 11.62 9.16 15.61
C SER A 229 11.47 8.12 16.72
N LYS A 230 10.66 8.45 17.72
CA LYS A 230 10.21 7.49 18.75
C LYS A 230 9.08 6.61 18.23
#